data_5cbe36eaef0ab5dc697c95917226aefd
#
_entry.id   5cbe36eaef0ab5dc697c95917226aefd
#
_cell.length_a   1.000
_cell.length_b   1.000
_cell.length_c   1.000
_cell.angle_alpha   90.00
_cell.angle_beta   90.00
_cell.angle_gamma   90.00
#
_symmetry.space_group_name_H-M   'P 1'
#
loop_
_entity.id
_entity.type
_entity.pdbx_description
1 polymer ?
#
loop_
_entity_poly.entity_id
_entity_poly.type
_entity_poly.pdbx_seq_one_letter_code
_entity_poly.pdbx_strand_id
1 'polypeptide(L)'
;RRRGYEHTTYRIHNIPSVVLGATLLWFGWFGFNAGSALKADGLAAHAFMTSAISAAAALLSWMFIDVVKSKKTTLVGASTGLVVGLVAITPGAGFVPIWASFIIGALVSPICYFGVGFIKKKLKIDDALDAFGCHGVGGIWGGIATGLFTQTSINSKAQWNGLFFGDTHLFIAQIESIVITIVYAAVLSFIIIKVISLFMDIRVSDREE
;
A
#
# COMPACT_ATOMS: atom_id res chain seq x y z
N ARG A 1 -20.57 -3.94 -10.17
CA ARG A 1 -19.63 -5.00 -10.59
C ARG A 1 -19.67 -5.11 -12.11
N ARG A 2 -18.55 -5.48 -12.71
CA ARG A 2 -18.47 -5.79 -14.14
C ARG A 2 -19.33 -7.01 -14.47
N ARG A 3 -19.83 -7.05 -15.70
CA ARG A 3 -20.61 -8.17 -16.19
C ARG A 3 -19.76 -9.44 -16.18
N GLY A 4 -20.30 -10.54 -15.65
CA GLY A 4 -19.57 -11.82 -15.55
C GLY A 4 -18.47 -11.88 -14.49
N TYR A 5 -18.36 -10.91 -13.59
CA TYR A 5 -17.32 -10.82 -12.56
C TYR A 5 -17.06 -12.14 -11.79
N GLU A 6 -18.13 -12.90 -11.50
CA GLU A 6 -18.01 -14.16 -10.74
C GLU A 6 -17.68 -15.37 -11.65
N HIS A 7 -17.78 -15.24 -12.95
CA HIS A 7 -17.70 -16.35 -13.92
C HIS A 7 -16.59 -16.18 -14.96
N THR A 8 -15.99 -15.00 -15.06
CA THR A 8 -15.01 -14.70 -16.11
C THR A 8 -13.64 -14.47 -15.48
N THR A 9 -12.61 -15.15 -16.01
CA THR A 9 -11.22 -14.88 -15.66
C THR A 9 -10.71 -13.74 -16.52
N TYR A 10 -10.53 -12.56 -15.92
CA TYR A 10 -9.95 -11.41 -16.60
C TYR A 10 -8.44 -11.62 -16.77
N ARG A 11 -7.98 -11.60 -18.01
CA ARG A 11 -6.56 -11.72 -18.32
C ARG A 11 -5.87 -10.36 -18.24
N ILE A 12 -4.64 -10.37 -17.77
CA ILE A 12 -3.78 -9.16 -17.75
C ILE A 12 -3.45 -8.81 -19.20
N HIS A 13 -3.69 -7.56 -19.59
CA HIS A 13 -3.53 -7.11 -20.96
C HIS A 13 -2.06 -7.18 -21.43
N ASN A 14 -1.12 -6.66 -20.61
CA ASN A 14 0.29 -6.60 -20.97
C ASN A 14 1.18 -6.66 -19.73
N ILE A 15 1.81 -7.82 -19.50
CA ILE A 15 2.68 -8.02 -18.33
C ILE A 15 3.96 -7.16 -18.39
N PRO A 16 4.68 -7.02 -19.52
CA PRO A 16 5.80 -6.09 -19.63
C PRO A 16 5.45 -4.66 -19.23
N SER A 17 4.27 -4.16 -19.62
CA SER A 17 3.82 -2.82 -19.22
C SER A 17 3.53 -2.71 -17.72
N VAL A 18 3.07 -3.79 -17.07
CA VAL A 18 2.89 -3.82 -15.61
C VAL A 18 4.25 -3.71 -14.90
N VAL A 19 5.25 -4.45 -15.35
CA VAL A 19 6.62 -4.40 -14.79
C VAL A 19 7.23 -3.02 -15.00
N LEU A 20 7.10 -2.45 -16.20
CA LEU A 20 7.57 -1.09 -16.48
C LEU A 20 6.89 -0.07 -15.56
N GLY A 21 5.57 -0.14 -15.42
CA GLY A 21 4.81 0.74 -14.53
C GLY A 21 5.25 0.62 -13.07
N ALA A 22 5.43 -0.60 -12.56
CA ALA A 22 5.93 -0.82 -11.21
C ALA A 22 7.35 -0.26 -11.00
N THR A 23 8.23 -0.38 -12.00
CA THR A 23 9.59 0.17 -11.95
C THR A 23 9.57 1.69 -11.93
N LEU A 24 8.75 2.33 -12.77
CA LEU A 24 8.57 3.78 -12.77
C LEU A 24 7.98 4.30 -11.45
N LEU A 25 7.01 3.57 -10.88
CA LEU A 25 6.47 3.86 -9.56
C LEU A 25 7.56 3.76 -8.48
N TRP A 26 8.39 2.72 -8.51
CA TRP A 26 9.48 2.57 -7.55
C TRP A 26 10.46 3.75 -7.62
N PHE A 27 10.89 4.10 -8.81
CA PHE A 27 11.76 5.26 -9.01
C PHE A 27 11.10 6.56 -8.51
N GLY A 28 9.85 6.82 -8.90
CA GLY A 28 9.10 8.00 -8.46
C GLY A 28 8.87 8.05 -6.94
N TRP A 29 8.76 6.88 -6.30
CA TRP A 29 8.53 6.78 -4.86
C TRP A 29 9.72 7.20 -4.01
N PHE A 30 10.93 7.09 -4.53
CA PHE A 30 12.09 7.72 -3.89
C PHE A 30 11.93 9.24 -3.80
N GLY A 31 11.45 9.87 -4.86
CA GLY A 31 11.07 11.29 -4.84
C GLY A 31 9.93 11.57 -3.87
N PHE A 32 8.93 10.70 -3.83
CA PHE A 32 7.77 10.84 -2.94
C PHE A 32 8.18 10.75 -1.47
N ASN A 33 8.91 9.73 -1.05
CA ASN A 33 9.32 9.54 0.34
C ASN A 33 10.53 10.38 0.74
N ALA A 34 11.65 10.26 0.03
CA ALA A 34 12.88 10.97 0.37
C ALA A 34 12.79 12.47 0.03
N GLY A 35 12.12 12.82 -1.06
CA GLY A 35 11.89 14.21 -1.45
C GLY A 35 11.03 14.99 -0.46
N SER A 36 10.20 14.30 0.34
CA SER A 36 9.41 14.92 1.43
C SER A 36 10.26 15.51 2.56
N ALA A 37 11.56 15.19 2.63
CA ALA A 37 12.51 15.88 3.52
C ALA A 37 12.75 17.34 3.10
N LEU A 38 12.42 17.72 1.85
CA LEU A 38 12.58 19.06 1.24
C LEU A 38 14.03 19.56 1.19
N LYS A 39 15.00 18.67 1.37
CA LYS A 39 16.45 18.92 1.26
C LYS A 39 17.22 17.62 1.15
N ALA A 40 18.40 17.68 0.53
CA ALA A 40 19.33 16.56 0.42
C ALA A 40 20.16 16.43 1.71
N ASP A 41 19.64 15.73 2.70
CA ASP A 41 20.28 15.51 3.99
C ASP A 41 20.21 14.04 4.45
N GLY A 42 20.68 13.76 5.66
CA GLY A 42 20.65 12.42 6.25
C GLY A 42 19.25 11.85 6.38
N LEU A 43 18.21 12.67 6.59
CA LEU A 43 16.83 12.22 6.66
C LEU A 43 16.32 11.76 5.28
N ALA A 44 16.63 12.50 4.22
CA ALA A 44 16.30 12.10 2.85
C ALA A 44 17.00 10.77 2.49
N ALA A 45 18.29 10.63 2.82
CA ALA A 45 19.03 9.38 2.59
C ALA A 45 18.44 8.20 3.37
N HIS A 46 18.03 8.43 4.62
CA HIS A 46 17.38 7.43 5.47
C HIS A 46 16.01 6.99 4.85
N ALA A 47 15.18 7.94 4.47
CA ALA A 47 13.88 7.66 3.84
C ALA A 47 14.03 6.92 2.49
N PHE A 48 15.07 7.23 1.71
CA PHE A 48 15.42 6.50 0.49
C PHE A 48 15.75 5.03 0.82
N MET A 49 16.63 4.80 1.80
CA MET A 49 17.06 3.46 2.18
C MET A 49 15.90 2.61 2.73
N THR A 50 15.10 3.15 3.64
CA THR A 50 13.94 2.43 4.20
C THR A 50 12.91 2.09 3.13
N SER A 51 12.70 2.98 2.16
CA SER A 51 11.80 2.74 1.00
C SER A 51 12.31 1.60 0.12
N ALA A 52 13.62 1.59 -0.19
CA ALA A 52 14.25 0.54 -0.98
C ALA A 52 14.15 -0.83 -0.30
N ILE A 53 14.47 -0.89 0.99
CA ILE A 53 14.47 -2.15 1.76
C ILE A 53 13.05 -2.71 1.90
N SER A 54 12.06 -1.87 2.24
CA SER A 54 10.68 -2.32 2.37
C SER A 54 10.13 -2.86 1.05
N ALA A 55 10.38 -2.16 -0.07
CA ALA A 55 9.97 -2.62 -1.40
C ALA A 55 10.59 -3.97 -1.75
N ALA A 56 11.90 -4.12 -1.54
CA ALA A 56 12.62 -5.37 -1.82
C ALA A 56 12.14 -6.52 -0.91
N ALA A 57 11.97 -6.27 0.39
CA ALA A 57 11.48 -7.26 1.34
C ALA A 57 10.06 -7.73 0.99
N ALA A 58 9.18 -6.81 0.61
CA ALA A 58 7.82 -7.12 0.21
C ALA A 58 7.76 -7.90 -1.11
N LEU A 59 8.58 -7.53 -2.11
CA LEU A 59 8.71 -8.26 -3.36
C LEU A 59 9.11 -9.72 -3.10
N LEU A 60 10.17 -9.95 -2.31
CA LEU A 60 10.64 -11.30 -1.97
C LEU A 60 9.60 -12.08 -1.16
N SER A 61 8.91 -11.44 -0.23
CA SER A 61 7.85 -12.05 0.57
C SER A 61 6.67 -12.47 -0.30
N TRP A 62 6.26 -11.65 -1.28
CA TRP A 62 5.20 -12.01 -2.23
C TRP A 62 5.61 -13.18 -3.12
N MET A 63 6.83 -13.14 -3.67
CA MET A 63 7.37 -14.25 -4.45
C MET A 63 7.42 -15.55 -3.65
N PHE A 64 7.77 -15.49 -2.37
CA PHE A 64 7.76 -16.65 -1.47
C PHE A 64 6.33 -17.22 -1.33
N ILE A 65 5.31 -16.37 -1.14
CA ILE A 65 3.91 -16.80 -1.08
C ILE A 65 3.49 -17.48 -2.39
N ASP A 66 3.85 -16.90 -3.54
CA ASP A 66 3.58 -17.47 -4.86
C ASP A 66 4.20 -18.88 -4.99
N VAL A 67 5.45 -19.05 -4.59
CA VAL A 67 6.14 -20.37 -4.63
C VAL A 67 5.44 -21.39 -3.73
N VAL A 68 5.07 -21.00 -2.51
CA VAL A 68 4.40 -21.91 -1.57
C VAL A 68 3.04 -22.35 -2.11
N LYS A 69 2.27 -21.43 -2.68
CA LYS A 69 0.90 -21.69 -3.14
C LYS A 69 0.79 -22.26 -4.53
N SER A 70 1.60 -21.74 -5.46
CA SER A 70 1.46 -22.02 -6.90
C SER A 70 2.68 -22.73 -7.49
N LYS A 71 3.71 -22.97 -6.69
CA LYS A 71 5.01 -23.55 -7.10
C LYS A 71 5.77 -22.72 -8.15
N LYS A 72 5.29 -21.51 -8.44
CA LYS A 72 5.87 -20.61 -9.46
C LYS A 72 5.69 -19.16 -8.99
N THR A 73 6.72 -18.35 -9.18
CA THR A 73 6.63 -16.90 -9.05
C THR A 73 5.99 -16.28 -10.30
N THR A 74 5.35 -15.15 -10.14
CA THR A 74 4.80 -14.38 -11.25
C THR A 74 5.38 -12.97 -11.27
N LEU A 75 5.62 -12.41 -12.48
CA LEU A 75 6.09 -11.04 -12.62
C LEU A 75 5.08 -10.03 -12.07
N VAL A 76 3.79 -10.33 -12.21
CA VAL A 76 2.73 -9.49 -11.67
C VAL A 76 2.71 -9.55 -10.14
N GLY A 77 2.85 -10.74 -9.55
CA GLY A 77 2.95 -10.91 -8.11
C GLY A 77 4.17 -10.19 -7.53
N ALA A 78 5.34 -10.34 -8.17
CA ALA A 78 6.56 -9.63 -7.78
C ALA A 78 6.38 -8.10 -7.85
N SER A 79 5.77 -7.60 -8.94
CA SER A 79 5.46 -6.16 -9.11
C SER A 79 4.47 -5.67 -8.05
N THR A 80 3.45 -6.45 -7.75
CA THR A 80 2.48 -6.14 -6.69
C THR A 80 3.16 -6.09 -5.33
N GLY A 81 3.98 -7.10 -5.01
CA GLY A 81 4.78 -7.16 -3.79
C GLY A 81 5.67 -5.92 -3.61
N LEU A 82 6.36 -5.52 -4.68
CA LEU A 82 7.17 -4.30 -4.70
C LEU A 82 6.34 -3.07 -4.32
N VAL A 83 5.20 -2.87 -4.99
CA VAL A 83 4.33 -1.69 -4.77
C VAL A 83 3.74 -1.68 -3.37
N VAL A 84 3.24 -2.81 -2.85
CA VAL A 84 2.69 -2.82 -1.48
C VAL A 84 3.76 -2.54 -0.42
N GLY A 85 5.03 -2.92 -0.67
CA GLY A 85 6.16 -2.56 0.19
C GLY A 85 6.41 -1.05 0.23
N LEU A 86 6.32 -0.38 -0.92
CA LEU A 86 6.39 1.08 -1.00
C LEU A 86 5.23 1.75 -0.27
N VAL A 87 4.02 1.25 -0.47
CA VAL A 87 2.81 1.75 0.22
C VAL A 87 2.97 1.65 1.74
N ALA A 88 3.35 0.48 2.24
CA ALA A 88 3.43 0.22 3.67
C ALA A 88 4.50 1.07 4.38
N ILE A 89 5.63 1.32 3.74
CA ILE A 89 6.70 2.12 4.35
C ILE A 89 6.42 3.62 4.31
N THR A 90 5.56 4.07 3.40
CA THR A 90 5.35 5.50 3.13
C THR A 90 5.11 6.34 4.39
N PRO A 91 4.22 6.01 5.32
CA PRO A 91 4.03 6.84 6.52
C PRO A 91 5.22 6.80 7.48
N GLY A 92 6.03 5.75 7.45
CA GLY A 92 7.15 5.51 8.36
C GLY A 92 8.55 5.78 7.78
N ALA A 93 8.71 6.04 6.48
CA ALA A 93 10.00 6.02 5.80
C ALA A 93 11.10 6.88 6.45
N GLY A 94 10.76 8.08 6.94
CA GLY A 94 11.68 8.98 7.64
C GLY A 94 11.63 8.87 9.17
N PHE A 95 11.00 7.84 9.74
CA PHE A 95 10.70 7.77 11.17
C PHE A 95 11.05 6.43 11.80
N VAL A 96 11.10 5.35 11.02
CA VAL A 96 11.35 3.99 11.53
C VAL A 96 12.80 3.58 11.28
N PRO A 97 13.42 2.74 12.13
CA PRO A 97 14.76 2.24 11.90
C PRO A 97 14.82 1.32 10.67
N ILE A 98 16.00 1.22 10.06
CA ILE A 98 16.22 0.45 8.83
C ILE A 98 15.76 -1.01 8.97
N TRP A 99 16.07 -1.67 10.08
CA TRP A 99 15.62 -3.06 10.30
C TRP A 99 14.09 -3.20 10.35
N ALA A 100 13.38 -2.19 10.88
CA ALA A 100 11.92 -2.19 10.91
C ALA A 100 11.33 -2.08 9.51
N SER A 101 11.97 -1.35 8.59
CA SER A 101 11.49 -1.27 7.21
C SER A 101 11.49 -2.65 6.51
N PHE A 102 12.45 -3.51 6.83
CA PHE A 102 12.45 -4.89 6.36
C PHE A 102 11.23 -5.67 6.89
N ILE A 103 10.93 -5.57 8.18
CA ILE A 103 9.77 -6.23 8.80
C ILE A 103 8.46 -5.70 8.20
N ILE A 104 8.34 -4.37 8.06
CA ILE A 104 7.16 -3.72 7.47
C ILE A 104 6.89 -4.26 6.07
N GLY A 105 7.93 -4.31 5.23
CA GLY A 105 7.84 -4.84 3.87
C GLY A 105 7.56 -6.34 3.83
N ALA A 106 8.22 -7.13 4.64
CA ALA A 106 8.00 -8.57 4.68
C ALA A 106 6.58 -8.95 5.10
N LEU A 107 5.98 -8.22 6.05
CA LEU A 107 4.65 -8.50 6.57
C LEU A 107 3.52 -7.94 5.69
N VAL A 108 3.73 -6.85 4.96
CA VAL A 108 2.66 -6.28 4.12
C VAL A 108 2.24 -7.24 3.00
N SER A 109 3.16 -8.01 2.44
CA SER A 109 2.85 -8.94 1.35
C SER A 109 1.81 -10.01 1.75
N PRO A 110 1.96 -10.79 2.83
CA PRO A 110 0.91 -11.69 3.26
C PRO A 110 -0.38 -10.95 3.64
N ILE A 111 -0.29 -9.79 4.30
CA ILE A 111 -1.46 -9.00 4.67
C ILE A 111 -2.27 -8.60 3.43
N CYS A 112 -1.63 -8.03 2.41
CA CYS A 112 -2.30 -7.64 1.16
C CYS A 112 -2.74 -8.86 0.34
N TYR A 113 -1.93 -9.92 0.27
CA TYR A 113 -2.27 -11.13 -0.46
C TYR A 113 -3.60 -11.75 0.02
N PHE A 114 -3.74 -11.89 1.34
CA PHE A 114 -4.98 -12.39 1.94
C PHE A 114 -6.09 -11.34 1.91
N GLY A 115 -5.76 -10.07 2.09
CA GLY A 115 -6.69 -8.95 2.02
C GLY A 115 -7.38 -8.84 0.67
N VAL A 116 -6.63 -8.87 -0.43
CA VAL A 116 -7.15 -8.91 -1.80
C VAL A 116 -8.09 -10.09 -2.00
N GLY A 117 -7.65 -11.28 -1.55
CA GLY A 117 -8.49 -12.49 -1.62
C GLY A 117 -9.79 -12.36 -0.83
N PHE A 118 -9.77 -11.77 0.35
CA PHE A 118 -10.94 -11.51 1.17
C PHE A 118 -11.90 -10.51 0.51
N ILE A 119 -11.37 -9.37 0.03
CA ILE A 119 -12.15 -8.31 -0.63
C ILE A 119 -12.88 -8.86 -1.86
N LYS A 120 -12.16 -9.58 -2.72
CA LYS A 120 -12.75 -10.12 -3.95
C LYS A 120 -13.70 -11.29 -3.71
N LYS A 121 -13.32 -12.27 -2.88
CA LYS A 121 -14.06 -13.53 -2.72
C LYS A 121 -15.18 -13.46 -1.68
N LYS A 122 -14.93 -12.78 -0.54
CA LYS A 122 -15.89 -12.69 0.57
C LYS A 122 -16.79 -11.47 0.47
N LEU A 123 -16.19 -10.27 0.30
CA LEU A 123 -16.97 -9.05 0.16
C LEU A 123 -17.52 -8.88 -1.26
N LYS A 124 -17.01 -9.65 -2.22
CA LYS A 124 -17.42 -9.62 -3.63
C LYS A 124 -17.32 -8.22 -4.24
N ILE A 125 -16.32 -7.45 -3.83
CA ILE A 125 -16.04 -6.12 -4.37
C ILE A 125 -15.20 -6.27 -5.64
N ASP A 126 -15.63 -5.62 -6.73
CA ASP A 126 -14.92 -5.62 -8.00
C ASP A 126 -13.78 -4.62 -7.98
N ASP A 127 -12.67 -5.01 -7.32
CA ASP A 127 -11.40 -4.26 -7.32
C ASP A 127 -10.53 -4.78 -8.47
N ALA A 128 -10.72 -4.19 -9.64
CA ALA A 128 -10.16 -4.69 -10.90
C ALA A 128 -8.63 -4.74 -10.90
N LEU A 129 -7.99 -3.75 -10.27
CA LEU A 129 -6.54 -3.57 -10.23
C LEU A 129 -5.95 -3.89 -8.85
N ASP A 130 -6.73 -4.45 -7.94
CA ASP A 130 -6.36 -4.66 -6.54
C ASP A 130 -5.94 -3.38 -5.81
N ALA A 131 -6.43 -2.21 -6.30
CA ALA A 131 -6.03 -0.91 -5.79
C ALA A 131 -6.38 -0.74 -4.31
N PHE A 132 -7.61 -1.07 -3.90
CA PHE A 132 -7.99 -1.02 -2.49
C PHE A 132 -7.26 -2.09 -1.67
N GLY A 133 -7.10 -3.29 -2.21
CA GLY A 133 -6.38 -4.38 -1.57
C GLY A 133 -4.90 -4.05 -1.31
N CYS A 134 -4.25 -3.34 -2.24
CA CYS A 134 -2.85 -2.95 -2.11
C CYS A 134 -2.67 -1.65 -1.33
N HIS A 135 -3.40 -0.58 -1.69
CA HIS A 135 -3.21 0.74 -1.11
C HIS A 135 -4.01 0.94 0.19
N GLY A 136 -5.27 0.50 0.23
CA GLY A 136 -6.10 0.61 1.44
C GLY A 136 -5.58 -0.30 2.56
N VAL A 137 -5.47 -1.60 2.29
CA VAL A 137 -5.00 -2.57 3.30
C VAL A 137 -3.52 -2.35 3.63
N GLY A 138 -2.67 -2.14 2.60
CA GLY A 138 -1.25 -1.85 2.81
C GLY A 138 -0.99 -0.54 3.54
N GLY A 139 -1.79 0.51 3.27
CA GLY A 139 -1.72 1.80 3.97
C GLY A 139 -2.15 1.72 5.43
N ILE A 140 -3.20 0.96 5.74
CA ILE A 140 -3.62 0.68 7.13
C ILE A 140 -2.47 -0.02 7.89
N TRP A 141 -1.87 -1.06 7.31
CA TRP A 141 -0.71 -1.70 7.90
C TRP A 141 0.45 -0.72 8.08
N GLY A 142 0.75 0.11 7.09
CA GLY A 142 1.82 1.11 7.14
C GLY A 142 1.63 2.11 8.29
N GLY A 143 0.40 2.62 8.48
CA GLY A 143 0.07 3.51 9.59
C GLY A 143 0.25 2.82 10.95
N ILE A 144 -0.27 1.60 11.10
CA ILE A 144 -0.07 0.79 12.31
C ILE A 144 1.43 0.58 12.58
N ALA A 145 2.20 0.17 11.56
CA ALA A 145 3.63 -0.08 11.69
C ALA A 145 4.42 1.20 12.04
N THR A 146 4.01 2.35 11.53
CA THR A 146 4.58 3.64 11.92
C THR A 146 4.37 3.89 13.41
N GLY A 147 3.16 3.66 13.92
CA GLY A 147 2.85 3.77 15.35
C GLY A 147 3.61 2.76 16.23
N LEU A 148 4.03 1.63 15.67
CA LEU A 148 4.80 0.62 16.38
C LEU A 148 6.30 0.96 16.43
N PHE A 149 6.89 1.38 15.29
CA PHE A 149 8.34 1.38 15.07
C PHE A 149 9.00 2.77 15.01
N THR A 150 8.26 3.86 15.13
CA THR A 150 8.85 5.21 15.10
C THR A 150 9.87 5.44 16.21
N GLN A 151 10.96 6.14 15.88
CA GLN A 151 11.96 6.61 16.82
C GLN A 151 12.22 8.11 16.65
N THR A 152 12.11 8.87 17.74
CA THR A 152 12.38 10.31 17.77
C THR A 152 13.85 10.65 17.48
N SER A 153 14.77 9.71 17.71
CA SER A 153 16.19 9.83 17.38
C SER A 153 16.46 9.83 15.87
N ILE A 154 15.58 9.27 15.05
CA ILE A 154 15.71 9.26 13.58
C ILE A 154 15.21 10.58 12.99
N ASN A 155 14.09 11.08 13.51
CA ASN A 155 13.49 12.31 13.03
C ASN A 155 13.01 13.15 14.21
N SER A 156 13.68 14.27 14.43
CA SER A 156 13.38 15.19 15.53
C SER A 156 12.00 15.87 15.43
N LYS A 157 11.30 15.74 14.28
CA LYS A 157 9.90 16.19 14.13
C LYS A 157 8.90 15.23 14.78
N ALA A 158 9.30 13.99 15.07
CA ALA A 158 8.46 13.06 15.82
C ALA A 158 8.44 13.49 17.30
N GLN A 159 7.22 13.68 17.83
CA GLN A 159 7.04 14.09 19.23
C GLN A 159 7.13 12.89 20.18
N TRP A 160 6.77 11.69 19.71
CA TRP A 160 6.69 10.47 20.51
C TRP A 160 7.38 9.31 19.78
N ASN A 161 7.90 8.39 20.58
CA ASN A 161 8.37 7.11 20.06
C ASN A 161 7.17 6.18 19.74
N GLY A 162 7.45 5.13 18.99
CA GLY A 162 6.47 4.07 18.74
C GLY A 162 6.30 3.13 19.94
N LEU A 163 5.25 2.32 19.89
CA LEU A 163 4.86 1.42 20.95
C LEU A 163 5.99 0.46 21.40
N PHE A 164 6.78 -0.04 20.47
CA PHE A 164 7.91 -0.93 20.80
C PHE A 164 9.08 -0.20 21.50
N PHE A 165 9.06 1.11 21.55
CA PHE A 165 10.03 1.94 22.26
C PHE A 165 9.44 2.61 23.50
N GLY A 166 8.32 2.05 24.00
CA GLY A 166 7.75 2.37 25.32
C GLY A 166 6.77 3.56 25.33
N ASP A 167 6.29 4.02 24.16
CA ASP A 167 5.33 5.12 24.12
C ASP A 167 4.07 4.73 23.34
N THR A 168 2.91 4.92 23.94
CA THR A 168 1.60 4.56 23.37
C THR A 168 0.94 5.70 22.58
N HIS A 169 1.35 6.95 22.81
CA HIS A 169 0.67 8.12 22.24
C HIS A 169 0.65 8.11 20.72
N LEU A 170 1.81 7.85 20.10
CA LEU A 170 1.88 7.81 18.64
C LEU A 170 1.06 6.66 18.05
N PHE A 171 1.06 5.50 18.70
CA PHE A 171 0.28 4.36 18.23
C PHE A 171 -1.23 4.67 18.24
N ILE A 172 -1.73 5.27 19.32
CA ILE A 172 -3.14 5.69 19.42
C ILE A 172 -3.45 6.74 18.35
N ALA A 173 -2.61 7.77 18.21
CA ALA A 173 -2.79 8.80 17.20
C ALA A 173 -2.81 8.24 15.76
N GLN A 174 -1.99 7.22 15.46
CA GLN A 174 -2.02 6.55 14.16
C GLN A 174 -3.34 5.79 13.93
N ILE A 175 -3.86 5.09 14.93
CA ILE A 175 -5.16 4.41 14.83
C ILE A 175 -6.29 5.43 14.60
N GLU A 176 -6.31 6.51 15.36
CA GLU A 176 -7.29 7.59 15.17
C GLU A 176 -7.20 8.20 13.77
N SER A 177 -6.00 8.51 13.29
CA SER A 177 -5.75 9.04 11.95
C SER A 177 -6.25 8.10 10.86
N ILE A 178 -6.00 6.78 10.99
CA ILE A 178 -6.49 5.78 10.04
C ILE A 178 -8.02 5.78 9.99
N VAL A 179 -8.69 5.76 11.15
CA VAL A 179 -10.16 5.75 11.21
C VAL A 179 -10.74 7.02 10.61
N ILE A 180 -10.21 8.18 10.98
CA ILE A 180 -10.65 9.48 10.44
C ILE A 180 -10.48 9.51 8.92
N THR A 181 -9.32 9.07 8.41
CA THR A 181 -9.04 9.04 6.98
C THR A 181 -9.99 8.12 6.22
N ILE A 182 -10.28 6.93 6.75
CA ILE A 182 -11.22 5.98 6.13
C ILE A 182 -12.62 6.61 6.06
N VAL A 183 -13.12 7.17 7.17
CA VAL A 183 -14.44 7.78 7.21
C VAL A 183 -14.53 8.99 6.26
N TYR A 184 -13.53 9.87 6.33
CA TYR A 184 -13.46 11.06 5.48
C TYR A 184 -13.44 10.69 3.99
N ALA A 185 -12.55 9.78 3.59
CA ALA A 185 -12.45 9.34 2.20
C ALA A 185 -13.74 8.66 1.72
N ALA A 186 -14.35 7.80 2.53
CA ALA A 186 -15.59 7.12 2.17
C ALA A 186 -16.75 8.10 2.00
N VAL A 187 -16.95 9.03 2.94
CA VAL A 187 -18.03 10.03 2.91
C VAL A 187 -17.86 10.96 1.72
N LEU A 188 -16.67 11.55 1.53
CA LEU A 188 -16.46 12.47 0.41
C LEU A 188 -16.56 11.77 -0.95
N SER A 189 -15.99 10.58 -1.10
CA SER A 189 -16.12 9.82 -2.35
C SER A 189 -17.58 9.50 -2.66
N PHE A 190 -18.37 9.12 -1.65
CA PHE A 190 -19.80 8.87 -1.82
C PHE A 190 -20.54 10.16 -2.27
N ILE A 191 -20.28 11.30 -1.62
CA ILE A 191 -20.90 12.58 -1.98
C ILE A 191 -20.53 12.96 -3.42
N ILE A 192 -19.23 12.92 -3.77
CA ILE A 192 -18.74 13.29 -5.10
C ILE A 192 -19.39 12.41 -6.18
N ILE A 193 -19.40 11.09 -5.98
CA ILE A 193 -20.02 10.15 -6.91
C ILE A 193 -21.52 10.46 -7.07
N LYS A 194 -22.23 10.70 -5.97
CA LYS A 194 -23.65 11.07 -6.03
C LYS A 194 -23.89 12.37 -6.78
N VAL A 195 -23.10 13.40 -6.53
CA VAL A 195 -23.20 14.69 -7.25
C VAL A 195 -22.96 14.48 -8.75
N ILE A 196 -21.90 13.77 -9.14
CA ILE A 196 -21.61 13.48 -10.54
C ILE A 196 -22.78 12.70 -11.19
N SER A 197 -23.33 11.72 -10.49
CA SER A 197 -24.46 10.91 -11.00
C SER A 197 -25.75 11.68 -11.25
N LEU A 198 -25.86 12.92 -10.76
CA LEU A 198 -26.99 13.81 -11.09
C LEU A 198 -26.87 14.44 -12.49
N PHE A 199 -25.67 14.49 -13.03
CA PHE A 199 -25.37 15.19 -14.29
C PHE A 199 -24.99 14.25 -15.43
N MET A 200 -24.54 13.03 -15.10
CA MET A 200 -24.12 12.06 -16.13
C MET A 200 -24.19 10.62 -15.61
N ASP A 201 -24.39 9.69 -16.53
CA ASP A 201 -24.30 8.26 -16.24
C ASP A 201 -22.83 7.89 -15.95
N ILE A 202 -22.61 7.28 -14.77
CA ILE A 202 -21.25 6.91 -14.31
C ILE A 202 -20.85 5.53 -14.86
N ARG A 203 -21.83 4.75 -15.34
CA ARG A 203 -21.60 3.40 -15.83
C ARG A 203 -22.01 3.27 -17.29
N VAL A 204 -21.17 2.61 -18.07
CA VAL A 204 -21.49 2.21 -19.44
C VAL A 204 -22.67 1.24 -19.49
N SER A 205 -23.38 1.19 -20.61
CA SER A 205 -24.48 0.26 -20.79
C SER A 205 -23.99 -1.20 -20.82
N ASP A 206 -24.88 -2.15 -20.47
CA ASP A 206 -24.54 -3.57 -20.48
C ASP A 206 -24.12 -4.11 -21.88
N ARG A 207 -24.35 -3.32 -22.95
CA ARG A 207 -23.90 -3.66 -24.30
C ARG A 207 -22.48 -3.20 -24.59
N GLU A 208 -22.03 -2.15 -23.91
CA GLU A 208 -20.69 -1.56 -24.08
C GLU A 208 -19.67 -2.17 -23.13
N GLU A 209 -20.12 -2.79 -22.03
CA GLU A 209 -19.30 -3.50 -21.06
C GLU A 209 -18.94 -4.92 -21.56
#